data_38b59c91d831e82a4a685af3436f3dae
#
_entry.id   38b59c91d831e82a4a685af3436f3dae
#
_cell.length_a   1.000
_cell.length_b   1.000
_cell.length_c   1.000
_cell.angle_alpha   90.00
_cell.angle_beta   90.00
_cell.angle_gamma   90.00
#
_symmetry.space_group_name_H-M   'P 1'
#
loop_
_entity.id
_entity.type
_entity.pdbx_description
1 polymer ?
#
loop_
_entity_poly.entity_id
_entity_poly.type
_entity_poly.pdbx_seq_one_letter_code
_entity_poly.pdbx_strand_id
1 'polypeptide(L)' 'VEELPPRTIGGVELAGRTYKNVGMLWTEYYGEMPTGGWLAIKISGVDIDPGTEGDTILNSVTFG' A
#
# COMPACT_ATOMS: atom_id res chain seq x y z
N VAL A 1 -1.26 -11.48 10.17
CA VAL A 1 -1.42 -10.06 9.80
C VAL A 1 -0.45 -9.22 10.61
N GLU A 2 0.33 -8.42 9.93
CA GLU A 2 1.26 -7.50 10.57
C GLU A 2 0.94 -6.07 10.13
N GLU A 3 0.83 -5.15 11.08
CA GLU A 3 0.59 -3.76 10.78
C GLU A 3 1.89 -3.07 10.34
N LEU A 4 1.77 -2.21 9.34
CA LEU A 4 2.85 -1.39 8.85
C LEU A 4 2.62 0.08 9.25
N PRO A 5 3.69 0.90 9.32
CA PRO A 5 3.52 2.34 9.52
C PRO A 5 2.68 2.93 8.38
N PRO A 6 1.88 3.98 8.67
CA PRO A 6 1.15 4.67 7.62
C PRO A 6 2.08 5.19 6.52
N ARG A 7 1.59 5.21 5.30
CA ARG A 7 2.35 5.70 4.15
C ARG A 7 1.51 6.67 3.33
N THR A 8 2.14 7.74 2.87
CA THR A 8 1.48 8.66 1.95
C THR A 8 1.70 8.17 0.52
N ILE A 9 0.60 7.88 -0.17
CA ILE A 9 0.62 7.40 -1.54
C ILE A 9 -0.29 8.30 -2.36
N GLY A 10 0.26 8.91 -3.42
CA GLY A 10 -0.51 9.83 -4.25
C GLY A 10 -1.04 11.03 -3.50
N GLY A 11 -0.38 11.44 -2.41
CA GLY A 11 -0.83 12.55 -1.56
C GLY A 11 -1.85 12.16 -0.50
N VAL A 12 -2.19 10.88 -0.39
CA VAL A 12 -3.16 10.38 0.60
C VAL A 12 -2.46 9.51 1.62
N GLU A 13 -2.67 9.79 2.91
CA GLU A 13 -2.12 8.96 3.97
C GLU A 13 -2.97 7.71 4.15
N LEU A 14 -2.34 6.55 4.03
CA LEU A 14 -3.01 5.25 4.09
C LEU A 14 -2.39 4.38 5.17
N ALA A 15 -3.21 3.63 5.88
CA ALA A 15 -2.77 2.59 6.79
C ALA A 15 -2.25 1.40 6.00
N GLY A 16 -1.30 0.67 6.56
CA GLY A 16 -0.71 -0.48 5.88
C GLY A 16 -0.75 -1.74 6.70
N ARG A 17 -0.78 -2.86 6.02
CA ARG A 17 -0.67 -4.18 6.65
C ARG A 17 -0.13 -5.21 5.68
N THR A 18 0.48 -6.27 6.22
CA THR A 18 0.88 -7.44 5.43
C THR A 18 0.11 -8.66 5.93
N TYR A 19 -0.18 -9.58 5.03
CA TYR A 19 -0.82 -10.84 5.37
C TYR A 19 -0.47 -11.90 4.35
N LYS A 20 -0.59 -13.17 4.74
CA LYS A 20 -0.40 -14.30 3.82
C LYS A 20 -1.74 -14.84 3.38
N ASN A 21 -1.86 -15.09 2.09
CA ASN A 21 -3.04 -15.70 1.50
C ASN A 21 -2.60 -16.64 0.37
N VAL A 22 -3.02 -17.91 0.45
CA VAL A 22 -2.67 -18.94 -0.53
C VAL A 22 -1.14 -19.02 -0.76
N GLY A 23 -0.37 -18.95 0.33
CA GLY A 23 1.08 -19.06 0.27
C GLY A 23 1.82 -17.82 -0.24
N MET A 24 1.12 -16.74 -0.54
CA MET A 24 1.71 -15.48 -0.99
C MET A 24 1.62 -14.42 0.09
N LEU A 25 2.67 -13.62 0.19
CA LEU A 25 2.68 -12.45 1.06
C LEU A 25 2.08 -11.27 0.30
N TRP A 26 1.06 -10.67 0.89
CA TRP A 26 0.40 -9.48 0.34
C TRP A 26 0.68 -8.28 1.22
N THR A 27 0.89 -7.14 0.58
CA THR A 27 0.95 -5.84 1.24
C THR A 27 -0.24 -5.02 0.79
N GLU A 28 -1.01 -4.51 1.74
CA GLU A 28 -2.19 -3.70 1.47
C GLU A 28 -2.08 -2.35 2.16
N TYR A 29 -2.30 -1.28 1.41
CA TYR A 29 -2.49 0.07 1.96
C TYR A 29 -3.92 0.49 1.70
N TYR A 30 -4.59 1.02 2.72
CA TYR A 30 -6.01 1.32 2.65
C TYR A 30 -6.34 2.56 3.49
N GLY A 31 -7.42 3.22 3.14
CA GLY A 31 -7.88 4.37 3.87
C GLY A 31 -8.99 5.11 3.16
N GLU A 32 -9.41 6.20 3.78
CA GLU A 32 -10.45 7.05 3.24
C GLU A 32 -9.83 8.14 2.37
N MET A 33 -10.43 8.34 1.20
CA MET A 33 -10.02 9.40 0.28
C MET A 33 -10.49 10.77 0.77
N PRO A 34 -9.71 11.84 0.58
CA PRO A 34 -10.15 13.20 0.95
C PRO A 34 -11.44 13.62 0.27
N THR A 35 -11.75 13.06 -0.89
CA THR A 35 -12.96 13.34 -1.66
C THR A 35 -14.12 12.43 -1.27
N GLY A 36 -13.92 11.55 -0.27
CA GLY A 36 -14.90 10.54 0.14
C GLY A 36 -14.64 9.20 -0.53
N GLY A 37 -15.18 8.13 0.08
CA GLY A 37 -14.97 6.78 -0.39
C GLY A 37 -13.68 6.14 0.15
N TRP A 38 -13.54 4.84 -0.05
CA TRP A 38 -12.40 4.05 0.42
C TRP A 38 -11.50 3.64 -0.73
N LEU A 39 -10.21 3.60 -0.43
CA LEU A 39 -9.19 3.12 -1.36
C LEU A 39 -8.44 1.97 -0.72
N ALA A 40 -8.14 0.94 -1.50
CA ALA A 40 -7.24 -0.13 -1.10
C ALA A 40 -6.29 -0.42 -2.25
N ILE A 41 -4.99 -0.48 -1.93
CA ILE A 41 -3.93 -0.82 -2.89
C ILE A 41 -3.28 -2.10 -2.39
N LYS A 42 -3.28 -3.14 -3.22
CA LYS A 42 -2.68 -4.43 -2.87
C LYS A 42 -1.53 -4.75 -3.81
N ILE A 43 -0.42 -5.17 -3.22
CA ILE A 43 0.76 -5.62 -3.96
C ILE A 43 1.19 -6.98 -3.42
N SER A 44 1.61 -7.87 -4.30
CA SER A 44 2.17 -9.15 -3.88
C SER A 44 3.48 -9.43 -4.61
N GLY A 45 4.35 -10.22 -3.97
CA GLY A 45 5.57 -10.71 -4.59
C GLY A 45 6.69 -9.70 -4.73
N VAL A 46 6.57 -8.51 -4.15
CA VAL A 46 7.61 -7.48 -4.20
C VAL A 46 7.84 -6.87 -2.82
N ASP A 47 9.06 -6.41 -2.59
CA ASP A 47 9.44 -5.68 -1.40
C ASP A 47 8.95 -4.24 -1.49
N ILE A 48 8.66 -3.63 -0.33
CA ILE A 48 8.21 -2.24 -0.24
C ILE A 48 9.21 -1.35 0.51
N ASP A 49 10.34 -1.88 0.92
CA ASP A 49 11.39 -1.09 1.57
C ASP A 49 11.91 0.01 0.64
N PRO A 50 12.44 1.10 1.19
CA PRO A 50 12.93 2.21 0.36
C PRO A 50 13.92 1.74 -0.71
N GLY A 51 13.69 2.14 -1.96
CA GLY A 51 14.54 1.80 -3.10
C GLY A 51 14.21 0.48 -3.78
N THR A 52 13.25 -0.28 -3.26
CA THR A 52 12.83 -1.54 -3.88
C THR A 52 11.80 -1.33 -4.98
N GLU A 53 11.50 -2.39 -5.73
CA GLU A 53 10.51 -2.34 -6.83
C GLU A 53 9.12 -1.93 -6.33
N GLY A 54 8.68 -2.50 -5.21
CA GLY A 54 7.39 -2.15 -4.62
C GLY A 54 7.32 -0.70 -4.17
N ASP A 55 8.40 -0.21 -3.58
CA ASP A 55 8.49 1.20 -3.19
C ASP A 55 8.37 2.11 -4.42
N THR A 56 9.06 1.78 -5.49
CA THR A 56 9.01 2.54 -6.74
C THR A 56 7.60 2.55 -7.32
N ILE A 57 6.93 1.41 -7.32
CA ILE A 57 5.54 1.30 -7.80
C ILE A 57 4.61 2.18 -6.96
N LEU A 58 4.71 2.10 -5.63
CA LEU A 58 3.85 2.88 -4.74
C LEU A 58 4.10 4.37 -4.90
N ASN A 59 5.35 4.78 -5.09
CA ASN A 59 5.68 6.19 -5.30
C ASN A 59 5.20 6.74 -6.63
N SER A 60 4.88 5.88 -7.59
CA SER A 60 4.38 6.28 -8.90
C SER A 60 2.86 6.43 -8.96
N VAL A 61 2.15 6.02 -7.91
CA VAL A 61 0.69 6.11 -7.86
C VAL A 61 0.25 7.56 -7.77
N THR A 62 -0.71 7.92 -8.61
CA THR A 62 -1.33 9.25 -8.58
C THR A 62 -2.84 9.11 -8.64
N PHE A 63 -3.54 10.04 -7.97
CA PHE A 63 -5.00 10.10 -7.99
C PHE A 63 -5.41 11.42 -8.61
N GLY A 64 -6.17 11.35 -9.59
CA GLY A 64 -6.62 12.56 -10.22
C GLY A 64 -7.01 12.46 -11.58
#